data_217a9daf8c63223230316482f77d8ab6
#
_entry.id   217a9daf8c63223230316482f77d8ab6
#
_cell.length_a   1.000
_cell.length_b   1.000
_cell.length_c   1.000
_cell.angle_alpha   90.00
_cell.angle_beta   90.00
_cell.angle_gamma   90.00
#
_symmetry.space_group_name_H-M   'P 1'
#
loop_
_entity.id
_entity.type
_entity.pdbx_description
1 polymer ?
#
loop_
_entity_poly.entity_id
_entity_poly.type
_entity_poly.pdbx_seq_one_letter_code
_entity_poly.pdbx_strand_id
1 'polypeptide(L)'
;MPLIDVNGTQINYLDEGPRDAPAIIFSNSMFFDVTMFEKQAAAFADKYRVVRYDHRGQGGSAKEPRNKLDMDTLTDDTAALIEALDLKKCCFVGNSMGGFIGLRLAARRPDLIASAVIMGSSADAEVSVEAMDAVTEAIEQNGVAPVVEDV
;
A
#
# COMPACT_ATOMS: atom_id res chain seq x y z
N MET A 1 8.16 -14.06 6.27
CA MET A 1 7.44 -12.84 6.69
C MET A 1 6.03 -13.26 7.10
N PRO A 2 5.44 -12.66 8.11
CA PRO A 2 4.09 -13.05 8.56
C PRO A 2 3.05 -12.70 7.50
N LEU A 3 2.02 -13.55 7.41
CA LEU A 3 0.82 -13.35 6.62
C LEU A 3 -0.36 -13.14 7.56
N ILE A 4 -1.27 -12.26 7.21
CA ILE A 4 -2.52 -12.02 7.92
C ILE A 4 -3.70 -12.11 6.96
N ASP A 5 -4.77 -12.80 7.38
CA ASP A 5 -6.00 -12.91 6.61
C ASP A 5 -6.87 -11.68 6.87
N VAL A 6 -7.10 -10.87 5.86
CA VAL A 6 -7.95 -9.67 5.90
C VAL A 6 -8.74 -9.54 4.60
N ASN A 7 -9.97 -9.09 4.67
CA ASN A 7 -10.82 -8.81 3.51
C ASN A 7 -10.81 -9.92 2.43
N GLY A 8 -10.77 -11.19 2.86
CA GLY A 8 -10.79 -12.36 1.97
C GLY A 8 -9.51 -12.59 1.16
N THR A 9 -8.37 -12.06 1.59
CA THR A 9 -7.04 -12.29 1.03
C THR A 9 -5.99 -12.44 2.11
N GLN A 10 -4.78 -12.85 1.75
CA GLN A 10 -3.61 -12.89 2.65
C GLN A 10 -2.65 -11.76 2.32
N ILE A 11 -2.38 -10.93 3.31
CA ILE A 11 -1.47 -9.79 3.22
C ILE A 11 -0.16 -10.12 3.94
N ASN A 12 0.94 -9.98 3.21
CA ASN A 12 2.29 -10.01 3.78
C ASN A 12 2.61 -8.66 4.43
N TYR A 13 3.15 -8.68 5.64
CA TYR A 13 3.48 -7.44 6.35
C TYR A 13 4.71 -7.60 7.25
N LEU A 14 5.27 -6.48 7.65
CA LEU A 14 6.27 -6.33 8.71
C LEU A 14 5.72 -5.36 9.74
N ASP A 15 5.95 -5.66 11.02
CA ASP A 15 5.45 -4.88 12.16
C ASP A 15 6.58 -4.76 13.20
N GLU A 16 7.19 -3.57 13.23
CA GLU A 16 8.42 -3.27 13.91
C GLU A 16 8.22 -2.19 14.98
N GLY A 17 9.10 -2.14 15.96
CA GLY A 17 9.06 -1.15 17.04
C GLY A 17 8.10 -1.49 18.18
N PRO A 18 7.94 -0.55 19.15
CA PRO A 18 7.13 -0.77 20.34
C PRO A 18 5.64 -0.87 20.01
N ARG A 19 4.99 -1.93 20.48
CA ARG A 19 3.58 -2.22 20.17
C ARG A 19 2.59 -1.16 20.66
N ASP A 20 2.91 -0.50 21.76
CA ASP A 20 2.06 0.51 22.40
C ASP A 20 2.36 1.93 21.93
N ALA A 21 3.36 2.12 21.07
CA ALA A 21 3.71 3.41 20.50
C ALA A 21 2.70 3.85 19.41
N PRO A 22 2.63 5.18 19.11
CA PRO A 22 1.87 5.64 17.95
C PRO A 22 2.32 4.93 16.67
N ALA A 23 1.35 4.54 15.85
CA ALA A 23 1.62 3.72 14.67
C ALA A 23 1.84 4.57 13.41
N ILE A 24 2.78 4.11 12.58
CA ILE A 24 3.00 4.58 11.21
C ILE A 24 2.79 3.36 10.30
N ILE A 25 1.93 3.50 9.28
CA ILE A 25 1.75 2.49 8.25
C ILE A 25 2.24 3.02 6.91
N PHE A 26 3.10 2.26 6.23
CA PHE A 26 3.66 2.57 4.92
C PHE A 26 2.98 1.75 3.83
N SER A 27 2.49 2.43 2.82
CA SER A 27 1.80 1.89 1.65
C SER A 27 2.64 2.19 0.40
N ASN A 28 3.21 1.17 -0.20
CA ASN A 28 4.15 1.24 -1.31
C ASN A 28 3.47 1.59 -2.66
N SER A 29 4.32 1.89 -3.65
CA SER A 29 3.91 2.07 -5.03
C SER A 29 3.56 0.73 -5.70
N MET A 30 2.90 0.80 -6.84
CA MET A 30 2.72 -0.35 -7.72
C MET A 30 4.08 -0.93 -8.12
N PHE A 31 4.19 -2.25 -8.17
CA PHE A 31 5.41 -3.04 -8.45
C PHE A 31 6.49 -3.03 -7.35
N PHE A 32 6.26 -2.34 -6.25
CA PHE A 32 7.14 -2.38 -5.08
C PHE A 32 6.56 -3.28 -3.99
N ASP A 33 7.40 -3.58 -2.99
CA ASP A 33 7.07 -4.43 -1.86
C ASP A 33 7.44 -3.77 -0.52
N VAL A 34 7.36 -4.52 0.57
CA VAL A 34 7.69 -4.07 1.95
C VAL A 34 9.09 -3.47 2.09
N THR A 35 10.00 -3.68 1.13
CA THR A 35 11.37 -3.15 1.19
C THR A 35 11.46 -1.68 0.78
N MET A 36 10.48 -1.15 0.04
CA MET A 36 10.48 0.22 -0.47
C MET A 36 10.76 1.26 0.62
N PHE A 37 10.17 1.07 1.80
CA PHE A 37 10.31 1.99 2.94
C PHE A 37 11.23 1.46 4.05
N GLU A 38 12.15 0.54 3.75
CA GLU A 38 13.03 -0.07 4.74
C GLU A 38 13.87 0.95 5.52
N LYS A 39 14.45 1.93 4.83
CA LYS A 39 15.26 2.99 5.46
C LYS A 39 14.43 3.89 6.37
N GLN A 40 13.21 4.22 5.95
CA GLN A 40 12.28 5.02 6.75
C GLN A 40 11.81 4.22 7.97
N ALA A 41 11.47 2.95 7.80
CA ALA A 41 11.09 2.07 8.90
C ALA A 41 12.20 2.01 9.95
N ALA A 42 13.44 1.76 9.55
CA ALA A 42 14.59 1.73 10.45
C ALA A 42 14.79 3.05 11.21
N ALA A 43 14.50 4.19 10.58
CA ALA A 43 14.64 5.51 11.23
C ALA A 43 13.55 5.80 12.27
N PHE A 44 12.40 5.15 12.19
CA PHE A 44 11.26 5.41 13.06
C PHE A 44 10.99 4.31 14.10
N ALA A 45 11.45 3.07 13.86
CA ALA A 45 11.11 1.91 14.68
C ALA A 45 11.57 1.99 16.14
N ASP A 46 12.51 2.86 16.49
CA ASP A 46 12.92 3.07 17.89
C ASP A 46 11.83 3.78 18.72
N LYS A 47 10.95 4.56 18.08
CA LYS A 47 9.96 5.44 18.75
C LYS A 47 8.53 5.16 18.37
N TYR A 48 8.29 4.56 17.23
CA TYR A 48 6.97 4.31 16.66
C TYR A 48 6.78 2.83 16.35
N ARG A 49 5.54 2.37 16.39
CA ARG A 49 5.18 1.11 15.79
C ARG A 49 5.09 1.30 14.28
N VAL A 50 5.92 0.62 13.53
CA VAL A 50 6.04 0.79 12.08
C VAL A 50 5.52 -0.45 11.38
N VAL A 51 4.51 -0.28 10.55
CA VAL A 51 3.95 -1.34 9.71
C VAL A 51 4.24 -1.04 8.25
N ARG A 52 4.75 -2.06 7.54
CA ARG A 52 4.92 -2.08 6.08
C ARG A 52 4.21 -3.31 5.54
N TYR A 53 3.56 -3.22 4.42
CA TYR A 53 2.80 -4.34 3.88
C TYR A 53 2.87 -4.38 2.35
N ASP A 54 2.70 -5.56 1.79
CA ASP A 54 2.53 -5.77 0.36
C ASP A 54 1.06 -5.70 0.02
N HIS A 55 0.71 -4.95 -1.00
CA HIS A 55 -0.66 -4.93 -1.50
C HIS A 55 -1.07 -6.31 -2.04
N ARG A 56 -2.36 -6.59 -2.03
CA ARG A 56 -2.96 -7.74 -2.73
C ARG A 56 -2.36 -7.88 -4.13
N GLY A 57 -1.93 -9.06 -4.52
CA GLY A 57 -1.33 -9.33 -5.82
C GLY A 57 0.15 -8.99 -5.95
N GLN A 58 0.77 -8.33 -4.96
CA GLN A 58 2.16 -7.90 -5.01
C GLN A 58 3.02 -8.57 -3.93
N GLY A 59 4.33 -8.50 -4.10
CA GLY A 59 5.32 -8.99 -3.14
C GLY A 59 5.04 -10.41 -2.64
N GLY A 60 4.99 -10.56 -1.32
CA GLY A 60 4.67 -11.80 -0.61
C GLY A 60 3.19 -11.99 -0.31
N SER A 61 2.31 -11.06 -0.66
CA SER A 61 0.86 -11.20 -0.51
C SER A 61 0.26 -12.18 -1.51
N ALA A 62 -0.96 -12.65 -1.24
CA ALA A 62 -1.66 -13.60 -2.09
C ALA A 62 -1.82 -13.06 -3.52
N LYS A 63 -1.59 -13.92 -4.50
CA LYS A 63 -1.82 -13.61 -5.90
C LYS A 63 -3.32 -13.70 -6.19
N GLU A 64 -3.88 -12.64 -6.71
CA GLU A 64 -5.31 -12.52 -6.98
C GLU A 64 -5.57 -12.21 -8.45
N PRO A 65 -6.71 -12.62 -8.99
CA PRO A 65 -7.05 -12.30 -10.37
C PRO A 65 -7.29 -10.79 -10.55
N ARG A 66 -7.02 -10.27 -11.75
CA ARG A 66 -7.07 -8.85 -12.10
C ARG A 66 -8.37 -8.14 -11.66
N ASN A 67 -9.51 -8.81 -11.77
CA ASN A 67 -10.81 -8.26 -11.37
C ASN A 67 -11.00 -8.05 -9.86
N LYS A 68 -10.00 -8.37 -9.06
CA LYS A 68 -9.94 -8.13 -7.61
C LYS A 68 -8.83 -7.15 -7.22
N LEU A 69 -8.25 -6.44 -8.16
CA LEU A 69 -7.12 -5.55 -7.96
C LEU A 69 -7.49 -4.06 -8.15
N ASP A 70 -8.76 -3.71 -7.99
CA ASP A 70 -9.21 -2.33 -8.06
C ASP A 70 -8.86 -1.52 -6.80
N MET A 71 -8.84 -0.19 -6.95
CA MET A 71 -8.44 0.72 -5.88
C MET A 71 -9.35 0.69 -4.66
N ASP A 72 -10.62 0.36 -4.82
CA ASP A 72 -11.57 0.27 -3.71
C ASP A 72 -11.26 -0.99 -2.88
N THR A 73 -11.06 -2.12 -3.54
CA THR A 73 -10.62 -3.37 -2.89
C THR A 73 -9.30 -3.20 -2.13
N LEU A 74 -8.28 -2.56 -2.75
CA LEU A 74 -6.99 -2.30 -2.09
C LEU A 74 -7.12 -1.36 -0.88
N THR A 75 -8.06 -0.42 -0.94
CA THR A 75 -8.37 0.49 0.18
C THR A 75 -9.03 -0.28 1.33
N ASP A 76 -9.99 -1.15 1.02
CA ASP A 76 -10.68 -1.98 2.00
C ASP A 76 -9.72 -2.99 2.66
N ASP A 77 -8.78 -3.58 1.91
CA ASP A 77 -7.70 -4.41 2.47
C ASP A 77 -6.87 -3.65 3.49
N THR A 78 -6.50 -2.42 3.14
CA THR A 78 -5.69 -1.58 4.03
C THR A 78 -6.45 -1.19 5.30
N ALA A 79 -7.73 -0.85 5.19
CA ALA A 79 -8.58 -0.59 6.34
C ALA A 79 -8.67 -1.83 7.24
N ALA A 80 -8.93 -3.00 6.66
CA ALA A 80 -9.02 -4.26 7.39
C ALA A 80 -7.68 -4.65 8.06
N LEU A 81 -6.54 -4.35 7.41
CA LEU A 81 -5.22 -4.56 7.99
C LEU A 81 -4.99 -3.66 9.21
N ILE A 82 -5.31 -2.37 9.12
CA ILE A 82 -5.20 -1.41 10.22
C ILE A 82 -6.03 -1.88 11.41
N GLU A 83 -7.26 -2.34 11.19
CA GLU A 83 -8.14 -2.86 12.22
C GLU A 83 -7.62 -4.17 12.82
N ALA A 84 -7.22 -5.13 11.99
CA ALA A 84 -6.73 -6.44 12.44
C ALA A 84 -5.45 -6.34 13.27
N LEU A 85 -4.60 -5.35 12.99
CA LEU A 85 -3.38 -5.07 13.76
C LEU A 85 -3.61 -4.13 14.96
N ASP A 86 -4.83 -3.66 15.17
CA ASP A 86 -5.19 -2.68 16.22
C ASP A 86 -4.26 -1.45 16.21
N LEU A 87 -4.06 -0.85 15.04
CA LEU A 87 -3.19 0.32 14.90
C LEU A 87 -3.84 1.60 15.42
N LYS A 88 -5.12 1.54 15.83
CA LYS A 88 -5.92 2.71 16.25
C LYS A 88 -5.92 3.80 15.16
N LYS A 89 -5.77 5.07 15.56
CA LYS A 89 -5.54 6.16 14.62
C LYS A 89 -4.05 6.24 14.28
N CYS A 90 -3.67 5.78 13.08
CA CYS A 90 -2.28 5.76 12.64
C CYS A 90 -1.91 6.95 11.75
N CYS A 91 -0.61 7.23 11.64
CA CYS A 91 -0.06 8.03 10.57
C CYS A 91 0.06 7.16 9.32
N PHE A 92 -0.61 7.54 8.24
CA PHE A 92 -0.53 6.84 6.97
C PHE A 92 0.49 7.51 6.06
N VAL A 93 1.41 6.73 5.47
CA VAL A 93 2.41 7.23 4.52
C VAL A 93 2.27 6.43 3.24
N GLY A 94 1.85 7.08 2.15
CA GLY A 94 1.61 6.43 0.87
C GLY A 94 2.33 7.11 -0.29
N ASN A 95 2.87 6.31 -1.21
CA ASN A 95 3.47 6.79 -2.44
C ASN A 95 2.77 6.21 -3.67
N SER A 96 2.48 7.05 -4.67
CA SER A 96 1.82 6.66 -5.92
C SER A 96 0.53 5.86 -5.61
N MET A 97 0.43 4.60 -5.99
CA MET A 97 -0.72 3.74 -5.68
C MET A 97 -1.07 3.77 -4.19
N GLY A 98 -0.07 3.68 -3.29
CA GLY A 98 -0.27 3.80 -1.84
C GLY A 98 -0.80 5.18 -1.43
N GLY A 99 -0.45 6.24 -2.15
CA GLY A 99 -0.98 7.56 -1.92
C GLY A 99 -2.46 7.68 -2.30
N PHE A 100 -2.89 7.10 -3.42
CA PHE A 100 -4.31 7.02 -3.79
C PHE A 100 -5.14 6.25 -2.77
N ILE A 101 -4.59 5.15 -2.21
CA ILE A 101 -5.21 4.43 -1.10
C ILE A 101 -5.37 5.34 0.12
N GLY A 102 -4.31 6.09 0.48
CA GLY A 102 -4.33 7.01 1.61
C GLY A 102 -5.38 8.11 1.50
N LEU A 103 -5.55 8.71 0.31
CA LEU A 103 -6.60 9.69 0.04
C LEU A 103 -8.00 9.09 0.20
N ARG A 104 -8.22 7.87 -0.31
CA ARG A 104 -9.49 7.15 -0.14
C ARG A 104 -9.78 6.80 1.32
N LEU A 105 -8.78 6.32 2.05
CA LEU A 105 -8.90 6.03 3.47
C LEU A 105 -9.25 7.29 4.27
N ALA A 106 -8.56 8.40 4.03
CA ALA A 106 -8.84 9.66 4.72
C ALA A 106 -10.27 10.17 4.47
N ALA A 107 -10.81 9.92 3.28
CA ALA A 107 -12.17 10.30 2.92
C ALA A 107 -13.24 9.33 3.48
N ARG A 108 -12.98 8.01 3.46
CA ARG A 108 -13.97 6.98 3.77
C ARG A 108 -13.89 6.48 5.21
N ARG A 109 -12.68 6.46 5.78
CA ARG A 109 -12.37 5.93 7.11
C ARG A 109 -11.48 6.90 7.92
N PRO A 110 -11.94 8.15 8.14
CA PRO A 110 -11.19 9.14 8.93
C PRO A 110 -11.01 8.71 10.39
N ASP A 111 -11.76 7.73 10.84
CA ASP A 111 -11.61 7.09 12.16
C ASP A 111 -10.28 6.32 12.30
N LEU A 112 -9.72 5.80 11.21
CA LEU A 112 -8.48 5.01 11.20
C LEU A 112 -7.22 5.87 11.05
N ILE A 113 -7.34 7.10 10.54
CA ILE A 113 -6.21 7.95 10.14
C ILE A 113 -6.10 9.16 11.07
N ALA A 114 -4.95 9.33 11.72
CA ALA A 114 -4.62 10.53 12.50
C ALA A 114 -4.01 11.63 11.62
N SER A 115 -3.17 11.23 10.66
CA SER A 115 -2.52 12.09 9.67
C SER A 115 -2.12 11.28 8.45
N ALA A 116 -1.95 11.94 7.31
CA ALA A 116 -1.50 11.29 6.09
C ALA A 116 -0.39 12.08 5.42
N VAL A 117 0.64 11.37 4.96
CA VAL A 117 1.68 11.87 4.06
C VAL A 117 1.47 11.21 2.71
N ILE A 118 1.10 12.00 1.71
CA ILE A 118 0.79 11.55 0.36
C ILE A 118 1.87 12.05 -0.59
N MET A 119 2.49 11.13 -1.31
CA MET A 119 3.58 11.42 -2.23
C MET A 119 3.26 10.86 -3.61
N GLY A 120 3.49 11.65 -4.66
CA GLY A 120 3.32 11.22 -6.05
C GLY A 120 1.89 10.81 -6.41
N SER A 121 0.89 11.45 -5.79
CA SER A 121 -0.55 11.17 -6.01
C SER A 121 -1.35 12.45 -5.86
N SER A 122 -2.48 12.53 -6.50
CA SER A 122 -3.42 13.66 -6.42
C SER A 122 -4.84 13.16 -6.12
N ALA A 123 -5.73 14.10 -5.79
CA ALA A 123 -7.16 13.83 -5.65
C ALA A 123 -7.89 13.84 -7.01
N ASP A 124 -7.25 14.39 -8.03
CA ASP A 124 -7.79 14.41 -9.40
C ASP A 124 -7.67 13.04 -10.08
N ALA A 125 -8.49 12.81 -11.08
CA ALA A 125 -8.40 11.62 -11.91
C ALA A 125 -7.02 11.55 -12.59
N GLU A 126 -6.45 10.35 -12.68
CA GLU A 126 -5.22 10.09 -13.44
C GLU A 126 -5.39 10.44 -14.91
N VAL A 127 -4.33 10.96 -15.47
CA VAL A 127 -4.30 11.76 -16.70
C VAL A 127 -4.57 10.92 -17.92
N SER A 128 -4.93 9.90 -18.14
CA SER A 128 -5.27 9.22 -19.42
C SER A 128 -5.38 7.72 -19.24
N VAL A 129 -6.61 7.28 -19.30
CA VAL A 129 -6.94 5.84 -19.34
C VAL A 129 -6.22 5.18 -20.52
N GLU A 130 -6.14 5.88 -21.68
CA GLU A 130 -5.46 5.36 -22.86
C GLU A 130 -3.96 5.13 -22.65
N ALA A 131 -3.28 6.00 -21.93
CA ALA A 131 -1.86 5.81 -21.61
C ALA A 131 -1.65 4.64 -20.66
N MET A 132 -2.53 4.47 -19.68
CA MET A 132 -2.47 3.33 -18.77
C MET A 132 -2.82 2.00 -19.46
N ASP A 133 -3.75 2.01 -20.40
CA ASP A 133 -4.08 0.84 -21.20
C ASP A 133 -2.90 0.42 -22.08
N ALA A 134 -2.20 1.37 -22.71
CA ALA A 134 -1.00 1.08 -23.50
C ALA A 134 0.12 0.47 -22.66
N VAL A 135 0.34 0.97 -21.43
CA VAL A 135 1.31 0.39 -20.48
C VAL A 135 0.86 -1.02 -20.07
N THR A 136 -0.42 -1.21 -19.81
CA THR A 136 -0.97 -2.53 -19.46
C THR A 136 -0.77 -3.54 -20.58
N GLU A 137 -1.09 -3.17 -21.82
CA GLU A 137 -0.88 -4.03 -23.00
C GLU A 137 0.61 -4.37 -23.19
N ALA A 138 1.50 -3.39 -23.00
CA ALA A 138 2.94 -3.61 -23.11
C ALA A 138 3.43 -4.62 -22.06
N ILE A 139 2.94 -4.52 -20.81
CA ILE A 139 3.27 -5.45 -19.72
C ILE A 139 2.71 -6.86 -20.00
N GLU A 140 1.49 -6.96 -20.49
CA GLU A 140 0.87 -8.25 -20.83
C GLU A 140 1.62 -8.96 -21.95
N GLN A 141 2.13 -8.23 -22.92
CA GLN A 141 2.87 -8.78 -24.07
C GLN A 141 4.34 -9.11 -23.77
N ASN A 142 5.01 -8.26 -22.99
CA ASN A 142 6.47 -8.29 -22.87
C ASN A 142 6.96 -8.51 -21.42
N GLY A 143 6.05 -8.58 -20.45
CA GLY A 143 6.40 -8.60 -19.03
C GLY A 143 6.76 -7.21 -18.50
N VAL A 144 7.20 -7.13 -17.25
CA VAL A 144 7.50 -5.87 -16.55
C VAL A 144 8.90 -5.34 -16.89
N ALA A 145 9.84 -6.20 -17.30
CA ALA A 145 11.24 -5.84 -17.50
C ALA A 145 11.46 -4.62 -18.42
N PRO A 146 10.81 -4.51 -19.59
CA PRO A 146 10.99 -3.34 -20.47
C PRO A 146 10.51 -2.02 -19.85
N VAL A 147 9.56 -2.06 -18.92
CA VAL A 147 9.01 -0.87 -18.25
C VAL A 147 9.95 -0.36 -17.17
N VAL A 148 10.80 -1.23 -16.61
CA VAL A 148 11.72 -0.90 -15.51
C VAL A 148 13.08 -0.46 -16.02
N GLU A 149 13.48 -0.86 -17.24
CA GLU A 149 14.78 -0.49 -17.83
C GLU A 149 14.84 0.97 -18.31
N ASP A 150 13.68 1.63 -18.51
CA ASP A 150 13.57 3.01 -18.98
C ASP A 150 13.35 4.03 -17.83
N VAL A 151 13.42 3.62 -16.55
CA VAL A 151 13.30 4.45 -15.35
C VAL A 151 14.61 4.49 -14.58
#